data_63ff693f602870d4e7dcbe2805640b23
#
_entry.id   63ff693f602870d4e7dcbe2805640b23
#
_cell.length_a   1.000
_cell.length_b   1.000
_cell.length_c   1.000
_cell.angle_alpha   90.00
_cell.angle_beta   90.00
_cell.angle_gamma   90.00
#
_symmetry.space_group_name_H-M   'P 1'
#
loop_
_entity.id
_entity.type
_entity.pdbx_description
1 polymer ?
#
loop_
_entity_poly.entity_id
_entity_poly.type
_entity_poly.pdbx_seq_one_letter_code
_entity_poly.pdbx_strand_id
1 'polypeptide(L)'
;EFSDWDDVKDSRPLRLIAANPYAPEALEQFEALIVALKLRKDRLKYAAVDDDTALAFSEIVRFVGIDQVTPREIATPTSPGSSVELSKLISESTEANELCIVLEELEEAGGVAKRLLAAGLRVIKMPIFARTKNNPDVLKLSEAPNFILVNDPYALSVAVQGLKRLAADLSEIVWVGNSALLQAMLKRDAPESRWLEVPDLRHDVILERVSKF
;
A
#
# COMPACT_ATOMS: atom_id res chain seq x y z
N GLU A 1 19.71 6.43 12.40
CA GLU A 1 21.10 5.93 12.26
C GLU A 1 21.04 4.52 11.67
N PHE A 2 21.69 4.33 10.54
CA PHE A 2 21.65 3.09 9.75
C PHE A 2 22.77 2.14 10.20
N SER A 3 22.78 1.73 11.47
CA SER A 3 23.76 0.77 12.00
C SER A 3 23.64 -0.63 11.38
N ASP A 4 22.44 -0.96 10.85
CA ASP A 4 22.13 -2.31 10.34
C ASP A 4 22.57 -2.55 8.89
N TRP A 5 23.14 -1.52 8.23
CA TRP A 5 23.55 -1.61 6.83
C TRP A 5 24.78 -2.47 6.58
N ASP A 6 25.59 -2.71 7.60
CA ASP A 6 26.71 -3.65 7.46
C ASP A 6 26.23 -5.09 7.27
N ASP A 7 25.05 -5.43 7.77
CA ASP A 7 24.39 -6.71 7.54
C ASP A 7 23.95 -6.90 6.08
N VAL A 8 23.64 -5.81 5.36
CA VAL A 8 23.21 -5.86 3.95
C VAL A 8 24.39 -6.13 3.01
N LYS A 9 25.61 -5.77 3.40
CA LYS A 9 26.83 -6.01 2.61
C LYS A 9 27.27 -7.48 2.63
N ASP A 10 26.78 -8.27 3.59
CA ASP A 10 27.07 -9.68 3.68
C ASP A 10 26.47 -10.47 2.51
N SER A 11 27.10 -11.59 2.18
CA SER A 11 26.80 -12.45 1.03
C SER A 11 25.48 -13.24 1.14
N ARG A 12 24.50 -12.79 1.88
CA ARG A 12 23.22 -13.47 2.16
C ARG A 12 22.18 -13.24 1.06
N PRO A 13 21.25 -14.19 0.87
CA PRO A 13 20.07 -13.94 0.05
C PRO A 13 19.29 -12.73 0.60
N LEU A 14 18.84 -11.88 -0.29
CA LEU A 14 18.13 -10.65 0.06
C LEU A 14 16.79 -10.61 -0.66
N ARG A 15 15.73 -10.32 0.07
CA ARG A 15 14.40 -10.09 -0.50
C ARG A 15 14.00 -8.64 -0.36
N LEU A 16 13.66 -8.01 -1.46
CA LEU A 16 13.11 -6.67 -1.52
C LEU A 16 11.57 -6.76 -1.62
N ILE A 17 10.87 -6.09 -0.73
CA ILE A 17 9.42 -6.19 -0.58
C ILE A 17 8.81 -4.80 -0.68
N ALA A 18 8.02 -4.56 -1.72
CA ALA A 18 7.21 -3.35 -1.86
C ALA A 18 5.83 -3.59 -1.25
N ALA A 19 5.62 -3.08 -0.04
CA ALA A 19 4.45 -3.39 0.78
C ALA A 19 3.31 -2.39 0.70
N ASN A 20 3.51 -1.22 0.07
CA ASN A 20 2.45 -0.22 -0.03
C ASN A 20 2.04 0.04 -1.49
N PRO A 21 0.77 -0.27 -1.86
CA PRO A 21 0.29 -0.12 -3.23
C PRO A 21 0.03 1.34 -3.65
N TYR A 22 -0.06 2.26 -2.67
CA TYR A 22 -0.51 3.63 -2.91
C TYR A 22 0.60 4.63 -3.18
N ALA A 23 1.83 4.17 -3.30
CA ALA A 23 2.97 5.05 -3.50
C ALA A 23 3.99 4.49 -4.49
N PRO A 24 3.60 4.20 -5.76
CA PRO A 24 4.58 3.85 -6.80
C PRO A 24 5.68 4.90 -6.91
N GLU A 25 5.35 6.18 -6.74
CA GLU A 25 6.28 7.31 -6.77
C GLU A 25 7.32 7.25 -5.65
N ALA A 26 6.97 6.65 -4.51
CA ALA A 26 7.94 6.48 -3.41
C ALA A 26 9.02 5.44 -3.74
N LEU A 27 8.75 4.56 -4.69
CA LEU A 27 9.75 3.61 -5.19
C LEU A 27 10.88 4.29 -5.96
N GLU A 28 10.64 5.48 -6.54
CA GLU A 28 11.70 6.28 -7.18
C GLU A 28 12.78 6.71 -6.18
N GLN A 29 12.39 7.01 -4.94
CA GLN A 29 13.34 7.36 -3.88
C GLN A 29 14.21 6.15 -3.48
N PHE A 30 13.71 4.95 -3.74
CA PHE A 30 14.44 3.70 -3.51
C PHE A 30 15.58 3.49 -4.50
N GLU A 31 15.51 4.06 -5.71
CA GLU A 31 16.55 3.99 -6.72
C GLU A 31 17.91 4.44 -6.14
N ALA A 32 17.94 5.62 -5.53
CA ALA A 32 19.17 6.16 -4.96
C ALA A 32 19.77 5.23 -3.90
N LEU A 33 18.93 4.57 -3.13
CA LEU A 33 19.35 3.64 -2.10
C LEU A 33 19.89 2.34 -2.67
N ILE A 34 19.21 1.75 -3.66
CA ILE A 34 19.66 0.53 -4.33
C ILE A 34 21.05 0.75 -4.94
N VAL A 35 21.24 1.88 -5.62
CA VAL A 35 22.55 2.27 -6.18
C VAL A 35 23.59 2.40 -5.07
N ALA A 36 23.24 3.04 -3.95
CA ALA A 36 24.15 3.21 -2.82
C ALA A 36 24.55 1.88 -2.16
N LEU A 37 23.64 0.92 -2.08
CA LEU A 37 23.87 -0.38 -1.47
C LEU A 37 24.66 -1.34 -2.36
N LYS A 38 24.80 -1.07 -3.66
CA LYS A 38 25.47 -1.95 -4.64
C LYS A 38 25.02 -3.40 -4.48
N LEU A 39 23.72 -3.63 -4.38
CA LEU A 39 23.14 -4.94 -4.16
C LEU A 39 23.55 -5.91 -5.28
N ARG A 40 23.89 -7.13 -4.90
CA ARG A 40 24.33 -8.16 -5.85
C ARG A 40 23.11 -8.82 -6.49
N LYS A 41 23.03 -8.71 -7.81
CA LYS A 41 21.96 -9.21 -8.66
C LYS A 41 21.63 -10.70 -8.45
N ASP A 42 22.65 -11.53 -8.29
CA ASP A 42 22.57 -12.99 -8.24
C ASP A 42 21.85 -13.57 -6.99
N ARG A 43 21.42 -12.71 -6.07
CA ARG A 43 20.84 -13.12 -4.79
C ARG A 43 19.61 -12.33 -4.38
N LEU A 44 19.01 -11.59 -5.31
CA LEU A 44 17.84 -10.78 -5.06
C LEU A 44 16.56 -11.58 -5.36
N LYS A 45 15.63 -11.53 -4.44
CA LYS A 45 14.23 -11.94 -4.63
C LYS A 45 13.34 -10.73 -4.44
N TYR A 46 12.17 -10.76 -5.05
CA TYR A 46 11.26 -9.63 -5.07
C TYR A 46 9.85 -10.06 -4.66
N ALA A 47 9.17 -9.19 -3.93
CA ALA A 47 7.77 -9.34 -3.62
C ALA A 47 7.06 -7.98 -3.61
N ALA A 48 5.79 -7.96 -3.95
CA ALA A 48 4.97 -6.75 -3.96
C ALA A 48 3.56 -7.07 -3.45
N VAL A 49 2.85 -6.06 -2.97
CA VAL A 49 1.53 -6.23 -2.37
C VAL A 49 0.43 -6.47 -3.40
N ASP A 50 0.66 -6.08 -4.65
CA ASP A 50 -0.22 -6.30 -5.80
C ASP A 50 0.53 -6.19 -7.12
N ASP A 51 -0.17 -6.47 -8.22
CA ASP A 51 0.41 -6.50 -9.56
C ASP A 51 0.81 -5.11 -10.08
N ASP A 52 0.09 -4.06 -9.72
CA ASP A 52 0.43 -2.68 -10.10
C ASP A 52 1.73 -2.24 -9.43
N THR A 53 1.88 -2.55 -8.15
CA THR A 53 3.13 -2.32 -7.41
C THR A 53 4.27 -3.18 -7.96
N ALA A 54 4.01 -4.43 -8.37
CA ALA A 54 5.00 -5.29 -9.01
C ALA A 54 5.47 -4.74 -10.35
N LEU A 55 4.56 -4.20 -11.16
CA LEU A 55 4.88 -3.54 -12.42
C LEU A 55 5.82 -2.35 -12.20
N ALA A 56 5.43 -1.40 -11.35
CA ALA A 56 6.23 -0.22 -11.03
C ALA A 56 7.60 -0.61 -10.46
N PHE A 57 7.62 -1.58 -9.56
CA PHE A 57 8.85 -2.06 -8.93
C PHE A 57 9.80 -2.71 -9.95
N SER A 58 9.28 -3.52 -10.88
CA SER A 58 10.09 -4.13 -11.94
C SER A 58 10.72 -3.08 -12.86
N GLU A 59 10.00 -2.00 -13.17
CA GLU A 59 10.50 -0.91 -13.99
C GLU A 59 11.65 -0.17 -13.31
N ILE A 60 11.52 0.13 -12.03
CA ILE A 60 12.58 0.78 -11.24
C ILE A 60 13.82 -0.11 -11.17
N VAL A 61 13.67 -1.38 -10.82
CA VAL A 61 14.78 -2.33 -10.72
C VAL A 61 15.54 -2.45 -12.05
N ARG A 62 14.82 -2.48 -13.18
CA ARG A 62 15.41 -2.48 -14.52
C ARG A 62 16.09 -1.16 -14.89
N PHE A 63 15.42 -0.03 -14.60
CA PHE A 63 15.95 1.30 -14.88
C PHE A 63 17.29 1.55 -14.17
N VAL A 64 17.37 1.14 -12.91
CA VAL A 64 18.60 1.25 -12.09
C VAL A 64 19.69 0.26 -12.54
N GLY A 65 19.34 -0.70 -13.40
CA GLY A 65 20.29 -1.67 -13.94
C GLY A 65 20.72 -2.75 -12.97
N ILE A 66 19.93 -2.97 -11.91
CA ILE A 66 20.20 -4.00 -10.91
C ILE A 66 19.86 -5.38 -11.46
N ASP A 67 18.68 -5.51 -12.03
CA ASP A 67 18.15 -6.77 -12.55
C ASP A 67 17.25 -6.56 -13.77
N GLN A 68 16.99 -7.64 -14.53
CA GLN A 68 16.05 -7.68 -15.64
C GLN A 68 14.74 -8.36 -15.22
N VAL A 69 14.36 -8.20 -13.94
CA VAL A 69 13.15 -8.80 -13.40
C VAL A 69 11.90 -8.31 -14.14
N THR A 70 11.01 -9.25 -14.44
CA THR A 70 9.69 -8.95 -14.99
C THR A 70 8.62 -8.93 -13.87
N PRO A 71 7.47 -8.27 -14.05
CA PRO A 71 6.42 -8.27 -13.02
C PRO A 71 5.98 -9.68 -12.60
N ARG A 72 6.02 -10.65 -13.51
CA ARG A 72 5.64 -12.05 -13.23
C ARG A 72 6.62 -12.81 -12.34
N GLU A 73 7.85 -12.32 -12.23
CA GLU A 73 8.88 -12.89 -11.36
C GLU A 73 8.84 -12.30 -9.94
N ILE A 74 8.02 -11.27 -9.74
CA ILE A 74 7.78 -10.64 -8.45
C ILE A 74 6.62 -11.38 -7.78
N ALA A 75 6.84 -11.91 -6.59
CA ALA A 75 5.80 -12.61 -5.85
C ALA A 75 4.72 -11.65 -5.35
N THR A 76 3.47 -11.90 -5.72
CA THR A 76 2.30 -11.12 -5.28
C THR A 76 1.28 -12.01 -4.58
N PRO A 77 0.51 -11.49 -3.59
CA PRO A 77 -0.57 -12.24 -2.96
C PRO A 77 -1.76 -12.41 -3.91
N THR A 78 -2.59 -13.41 -3.65
CA THR A 78 -3.81 -13.65 -4.42
C THR A 78 -4.85 -12.54 -4.24
N SER A 79 -4.93 -11.99 -3.02
CA SER A 79 -5.78 -10.82 -2.73
C SER A 79 -4.94 -9.54 -2.81
N PRO A 80 -5.11 -8.73 -3.87
CA PRO A 80 -4.35 -7.51 -4.04
C PRO A 80 -4.44 -6.57 -2.83
N GLY A 81 -3.33 -5.95 -2.45
CA GLY A 81 -3.28 -5.03 -1.31
C GLY A 81 -3.27 -5.70 0.07
N SER A 82 -3.29 -7.03 0.17
CA SER A 82 -3.34 -7.74 1.44
C SER A 82 -1.96 -7.91 2.08
N SER A 83 -1.64 -7.06 3.06
CA SER A 83 -0.40 -7.19 3.84
C SER A 83 -0.32 -8.51 4.64
N VAL A 84 -1.48 -9.10 4.98
CA VAL A 84 -1.56 -10.38 5.68
C VAL A 84 -1.13 -11.52 4.77
N GLU A 85 -1.72 -11.60 3.57
CA GLU A 85 -1.39 -12.64 2.60
C GLU A 85 0.03 -12.49 2.07
N LEU A 86 0.48 -11.26 1.81
CA LEU A 86 1.87 -10.99 1.42
C LEU A 86 2.84 -11.50 2.49
N SER A 87 2.58 -11.19 3.76
CA SER A 87 3.44 -11.66 4.86
C SER A 87 3.46 -13.18 4.96
N LYS A 88 2.32 -13.85 4.76
CA LYS A 88 2.23 -15.32 4.74
C LYS A 88 3.03 -15.90 3.59
N LEU A 89 2.81 -15.40 2.37
CA LEU A 89 3.54 -15.81 1.16
C LEU A 89 5.06 -15.73 1.34
N ILE A 90 5.52 -14.61 1.91
CA ILE A 90 6.94 -14.39 2.18
C ILE A 90 7.44 -15.37 3.25
N SER A 91 6.73 -15.53 4.37
CA SER A 91 7.13 -16.43 5.45
C SER A 91 7.26 -17.89 4.99
N GLU A 92 6.37 -18.32 4.10
CA GLU A 92 6.39 -19.70 3.55
C GLU A 92 7.50 -19.92 2.51
N SER A 93 7.99 -18.87 1.88
CA SER A 93 8.99 -18.94 0.80
C SER A 93 10.39 -18.42 1.19
N THR A 94 10.57 -17.95 2.43
CA THR A 94 11.85 -17.41 2.90
C THR A 94 12.82 -18.51 3.30
N GLU A 95 14.04 -18.42 2.79
CA GLU A 95 15.12 -19.34 3.13
C GLU A 95 15.77 -19.00 4.48
N ALA A 96 16.40 -20.00 5.09
CA ALA A 96 17.18 -19.76 6.31
C ALA A 96 18.27 -18.71 6.04
N ASN A 97 18.36 -17.70 6.91
CA ASN A 97 19.28 -16.57 6.82
C ASN A 97 18.98 -15.54 5.72
N GLU A 98 17.86 -15.63 5.02
CA GLU A 98 17.42 -14.57 4.09
C GLU A 98 17.10 -13.29 4.88
N LEU A 99 17.53 -12.14 4.35
CA LEU A 99 17.21 -10.84 4.91
C LEU A 99 16.11 -10.20 4.07
N CYS A 100 15.02 -9.78 4.73
CA CYS A 100 13.92 -9.07 4.10
C CYS A 100 14.07 -7.56 4.31
N ILE A 101 14.13 -6.78 3.24
CA ILE A 101 14.02 -5.32 3.29
C ILE A 101 12.60 -4.96 2.86
N VAL A 102 11.82 -4.40 3.77
CA VAL A 102 10.42 -4.04 3.54
C VAL A 102 10.30 -2.54 3.34
N LEU A 103 9.88 -2.17 2.13
CA LEU A 103 9.57 -0.80 1.73
C LEU A 103 8.11 -0.52 2.09
N GLU A 104 7.89 0.26 3.14
CA GLU A 104 6.53 0.55 3.62
C GLU A 104 6.44 1.94 4.25
N GLU A 105 5.23 2.33 4.61
CA GLU A 105 4.97 3.60 5.30
C GLU A 105 5.64 3.65 6.68
N LEU A 106 6.10 4.85 7.08
CA LEU A 106 6.79 5.06 8.36
C LEU A 106 5.98 4.57 9.56
N GLU A 107 4.68 4.89 9.60
CA GLU A 107 3.80 4.67 10.76
C GLU A 107 2.74 3.58 10.52
N GLU A 108 2.96 2.64 9.61
CA GLU A 108 1.98 1.60 9.31
C GLU A 108 1.79 0.65 10.49
N ALA A 109 0.64 0.78 11.18
CA ALA A 109 0.26 -0.10 12.28
C ALA A 109 -0.11 -1.49 11.73
N GLY A 110 0.72 -2.50 12.01
CA GLY A 110 0.46 -3.88 11.56
C GLY A 110 0.90 -4.18 10.14
N GLY A 111 1.82 -3.38 9.60
CA GLY A 111 2.42 -3.57 8.29
C GLY A 111 3.18 -4.89 8.12
N VAL A 112 3.64 -5.12 6.90
CA VAL A 112 4.35 -6.36 6.50
C VAL A 112 5.59 -6.60 7.36
N ALA A 113 6.43 -5.57 7.57
CA ALA A 113 7.63 -5.70 8.37
C ALA A 113 7.36 -6.24 9.78
N LYS A 114 6.34 -5.69 10.45
CA LYS A 114 5.97 -6.12 11.81
C LYS A 114 5.51 -7.58 11.84
N ARG A 115 4.77 -8.02 10.82
CA ARG A 115 4.29 -9.42 10.72
C ARG A 115 5.43 -10.40 10.47
N LEU A 116 6.37 -10.04 9.60
CA LEU A 116 7.54 -10.87 9.30
C LEU A 116 8.49 -10.97 10.51
N LEU A 117 8.69 -9.86 11.25
CA LEU A 117 9.42 -9.89 12.52
C LEU A 117 8.75 -10.80 13.55
N ALA A 118 7.42 -10.73 13.67
CA ALA A 118 6.65 -11.60 14.57
C ALA A 118 6.74 -13.08 14.18
N ALA A 119 6.94 -13.37 12.89
CA ALA A 119 7.20 -14.71 12.37
C ALA A 119 8.66 -15.17 12.56
N GLY A 120 9.52 -14.38 13.20
CA GLY A 120 10.92 -14.70 13.48
C GLY A 120 11.87 -14.47 12.31
N LEU A 121 11.45 -13.79 11.25
CA LEU A 121 12.30 -13.48 10.11
C LEU A 121 13.21 -12.29 10.39
N ARG A 122 14.33 -12.24 9.69
CA ARG A 122 15.23 -11.09 9.72
C ARG A 122 14.69 -10.01 8.80
N VAL A 123 14.35 -8.84 9.35
CA VAL A 123 13.69 -7.78 8.61
C VAL A 123 14.35 -6.44 8.89
N ILE A 124 14.61 -5.68 7.83
CA ILE A 124 14.88 -4.24 7.90
C ILE A 124 13.65 -3.54 7.34
N LYS A 125 12.99 -2.74 8.18
CA LYS A 125 11.95 -1.82 7.73
C LYS A 125 12.61 -0.59 7.14
N MET A 126 12.27 -0.28 5.88
CA MET A 126 12.69 0.93 5.22
C MET A 126 11.46 1.81 4.97
N PRO A 127 11.28 2.88 5.74
CA PRO A 127 10.22 3.82 5.48
C PRO A 127 10.58 4.65 4.23
N ILE A 128 9.78 4.48 3.18
CA ILE A 128 9.97 5.22 1.92
C ILE A 128 9.09 6.46 1.83
N PHE A 129 8.04 6.55 2.66
CA PHE A 129 7.20 7.73 2.79
C PHE A 129 6.50 7.77 4.15
N ALA A 130 5.97 8.93 4.50
CA ALA A 130 5.10 9.13 5.64
C ALA A 130 3.83 9.86 5.19
N ARG A 131 2.66 9.40 5.63
CA ARG A 131 1.43 10.13 5.39
C ARG A 131 1.38 11.34 6.31
N THR A 132 1.20 12.50 5.73
CA THR A 132 0.88 13.72 6.49
C THR A 132 -0.64 13.90 6.50
N LYS A 133 -1.20 14.19 7.66
CA LYS A 133 -2.60 14.61 7.74
C LYS A 133 -2.72 15.96 7.06
N ASN A 134 -3.27 15.99 5.85
CA ASN A 134 -3.71 17.24 5.29
C ASN A 134 -4.79 17.83 6.19
N ASN A 135 -4.70 19.13 6.44
CA ASN A 135 -5.71 19.82 7.23
C ASN A 135 -7.04 19.76 6.44
N PRO A 136 -8.11 19.16 7.00
CA PRO A 136 -9.41 19.10 6.33
C PRO A 136 -10.05 20.47 6.05
N ASP A 137 -9.48 21.56 6.58
CA ASP A 137 -9.90 22.92 6.25
C ASP A 137 -9.74 23.28 4.75
N VAL A 138 -9.10 22.41 3.97
CA VAL A 138 -8.95 22.55 2.50
C VAL A 138 -10.23 22.12 1.75
N LEU A 139 -11.13 21.35 2.35
CA LEU A 139 -12.41 21.03 1.75
C LEU A 139 -13.38 22.24 1.87
N LYS A 140 -13.14 23.27 1.09
CA LYS A 140 -14.11 24.32 0.84
C LYS A 140 -15.20 23.81 -0.12
N LEU A 141 -15.99 22.86 0.36
CA LEU A 141 -17.18 22.44 -0.35
C LEU A 141 -18.24 23.51 -0.12
N SER A 142 -18.70 24.13 -1.19
CA SER A 142 -19.86 25.04 -1.14
C SER A 142 -21.15 24.29 -0.81
N GLU A 143 -21.21 23.00 -1.13
CA GLU A 143 -22.32 22.08 -0.88
C GLU A 143 -21.77 20.68 -0.53
N ALA A 144 -22.53 19.91 0.24
CA ALA A 144 -22.19 18.52 0.52
C ALA A 144 -22.27 17.71 -0.78
N PRO A 145 -21.28 16.84 -1.08
CA PRO A 145 -21.33 16.00 -2.28
C PRO A 145 -22.40 14.91 -2.13
N ASN A 146 -23.10 14.60 -3.20
CA ASN A 146 -24.05 13.48 -3.21
C ASN A 146 -23.34 12.13 -3.21
N PHE A 147 -22.19 12.04 -3.86
CA PHE A 147 -21.39 10.81 -3.97
C PHE A 147 -19.93 11.08 -3.63
N ILE A 148 -19.33 10.15 -2.90
CA ILE A 148 -17.89 10.17 -2.58
C ILE A 148 -17.29 8.84 -2.98
N LEU A 149 -16.38 8.87 -3.96
CA LEU A 149 -15.57 7.70 -4.31
C LEU A 149 -14.43 7.54 -3.32
N VAL A 150 -14.29 6.33 -2.76
CA VAL A 150 -13.25 6.02 -1.79
C VAL A 150 -12.59 4.68 -2.12
N ASN A 151 -11.27 4.68 -2.17
CA ASN A 151 -10.44 3.51 -2.46
C ASN A 151 -9.38 3.24 -1.38
N ASP A 152 -9.31 4.08 -0.36
CA ASP A 152 -8.27 4.01 0.66
C ASP A 152 -8.86 4.21 2.07
N PRO A 153 -8.48 3.37 3.06
CA PRO A 153 -8.97 3.47 4.44
C PRO A 153 -8.65 4.80 5.12
N TYR A 154 -7.48 5.36 4.84
CA TYR A 154 -7.07 6.63 5.42
C TYR A 154 -7.88 7.79 4.81
N ALA A 155 -8.04 7.81 3.47
CA ALA A 155 -8.86 8.80 2.78
C ALA A 155 -10.31 8.77 3.27
N LEU A 156 -10.88 7.57 3.49
CA LEU A 156 -12.20 7.40 4.12
C LEU A 156 -12.27 8.07 5.49
N SER A 157 -11.32 7.77 6.36
CA SER A 157 -11.29 8.33 7.73
C SER A 157 -11.19 9.85 7.72
N VAL A 158 -10.33 10.41 6.87
CA VAL A 158 -10.17 11.88 6.73
C VAL A 158 -11.43 12.52 6.19
N ALA A 159 -12.06 11.93 5.16
CA ALA A 159 -13.28 12.46 4.57
C ALA A 159 -14.46 12.45 5.57
N VAL A 160 -14.67 11.33 6.29
CA VAL A 160 -15.72 11.24 7.32
C VAL A 160 -15.49 12.29 8.43
N GLN A 161 -14.26 12.44 8.93
CA GLN A 161 -13.96 13.43 9.96
C GLN A 161 -14.14 14.87 9.44
N GLY A 162 -13.71 15.14 8.21
CA GLY A 162 -13.87 16.45 7.58
C GLY A 162 -15.34 16.84 7.43
N LEU A 163 -16.16 15.92 6.90
CA LEU A 163 -17.60 16.17 6.72
C LEU A 163 -18.34 16.34 8.06
N LYS A 164 -17.99 15.57 9.09
CA LYS A 164 -18.54 15.76 10.45
C LYS A 164 -18.22 17.15 11.00
N ARG A 165 -17.01 17.67 10.78
CA ARG A 165 -16.63 19.04 11.21
C ARG A 165 -17.39 20.13 10.44
N LEU A 166 -17.73 19.86 9.20
CA LEU A 166 -18.56 20.77 8.39
C LEU A 166 -20.06 20.64 8.70
N ALA A 167 -20.44 19.81 9.68
CA ALA A 167 -21.81 19.50 10.04
C ALA A 167 -22.65 18.99 8.83
N ALA A 168 -22.02 18.33 7.87
CA ALA A 168 -22.70 17.74 6.73
C ALA A 168 -23.59 16.57 7.18
N ASP A 169 -24.76 16.43 6.57
CA ASP A 169 -25.62 15.28 6.79
C ASP A 169 -25.08 14.06 6.04
N LEU A 170 -24.44 13.15 6.77
CA LEU A 170 -23.82 11.97 6.19
C LEU A 170 -24.84 10.95 5.68
N SER A 171 -26.11 11.04 6.07
CA SER A 171 -27.18 10.16 5.56
C SER A 171 -27.55 10.45 4.11
N GLU A 172 -27.32 11.68 3.66
CA GLU A 172 -27.56 12.09 2.27
C GLU A 172 -26.41 11.72 1.32
N ILE A 173 -25.26 11.33 1.88
CA ILE A 173 -24.06 11.01 1.10
C ILE A 173 -24.02 9.52 0.79
N VAL A 174 -23.80 9.18 -0.48
CA VAL A 174 -23.54 7.83 -0.95
C VAL A 174 -22.03 7.62 -1.13
N TRP A 175 -21.47 6.71 -0.37
CA TRP A 175 -20.07 6.33 -0.48
C TRP A 175 -19.92 5.19 -1.49
N VAL A 176 -19.04 5.37 -2.46
CA VAL A 176 -18.82 4.42 -3.54
C VAL A 176 -17.46 3.78 -3.39
N GLY A 177 -17.40 2.45 -3.42
CA GLY A 177 -16.13 1.73 -3.31
C GLY A 177 -16.27 0.23 -3.63
N ASN A 178 -15.14 -0.46 -3.65
CA ASN A 178 -15.06 -1.88 -4.01
C ASN A 178 -14.52 -2.78 -2.89
N SER A 179 -14.44 -2.28 -1.64
CA SER A 179 -13.80 -2.99 -0.54
C SER A 179 -14.74 -3.21 0.64
N ALA A 180 -14.93 -4.46 1.03
CA ALA A 180 -15.67 -4.82 2.25
C ALA A 180 -15.05 -4.21 3.53
N LEU A 181 -13.73 -4.01 3.56
CA LEU A 181 -13.04 -3.33 4.65
C LEU A 181 -13.50 -1.87 4.76
N LEU A 182 -13.52 -1.14 3.65
CA LEU A 182 -13.97 0.26 3.61
C LEU A 182 -15.43 0.38 4.03
N GLN A 183 -16.29 -0.54 3.57
CA GLN A 183 -17.69 -0.60 4.00
C GLN A 183 -17.82 -0.83 5.51
N ALA A 184 -17.04 -1.75 6.08
CA ALA A 184 -17.06 -2.02 7.52
C ALA A 184 -16.57 -0.82 8.34
N MET A 185 -15.52 -0.12 7.86
CA MET A 185 -15.03 1.10 8.49
C MET A 185 -16.07 2.23 8.42
N LEU A 186 -16.72 2.42 7.27
CA LEU A 186 -17.78 3.41 7.12
C LEU A 186 -18.93 3.13 8.11
N LYS A 187 -19.40 1.90 8.19
CA LYS A 187 -20.45 1.51 9.14
C LYS A 187 -20.09 1.75 10.60
N ARG A 188 -18.82 1.65 10.95
CA ARG A 188 -18.32 1.97 12.29
C ARG A 188 -18.29 3.47 12.55
N ASP A 189 -17.77 4.24 11.59
CA ASP A 189 -17.42 5.65 11.77
C ASP A 189 -18.56 6.60 11.36
N ALA A 190 -19.47 6.17 10.48
CA ALA A 190 -20.66 6.91 9.99
C ALA A 190 -21.81 5.92 9.66
N PRO A 191 -22.45 5.32 10.69
CA PRO A 191 -23.44 4.24 10.51
C PRO A 191 -24.70 4.68 9.72
N GLU A 192 -25.00 5.97 9.67
CA GLU A 192 -26.11 6.57 8.93
C GLU A 192 -25.85 6.66 7.42
N SER A 193 -24.59 6.53 7.00
CA SER A 193 -24.21 6.68 5.60
C SER A 193 -24.60 5.48 4.73
N ARG A 194 -24.84 5.75 3.45
CA ARG A 194 -25.15 4.73 2.44
C ARG A 194 -23.89 4.29 1.71
N TRP A 195 -23.83 2.99 1.37
CA TRP A 195 -22.73 2.40 0.61
C TRP A 195 -23.21 1.84 -0.70
N LEU A 196 -22.55 2.21 -1.78
CA LEU A 196 -22.71 1.63 -3.11
C LEU A 196 -21.46 0.84 -3.48
N GLU A 197 -21.60 -0.46 -3.51
CA GLU A 197 -20.53 -1.34 -3.95
C GLU A 197 -20.41 -1.37 -5.47
N VAL A 198 -19.19 -1.18 -5.97
CA VAL A 198 -18.84 -1.32 -7.37
C VAL A 198 -17.82 -2.43 -7.55
N PRO A 199 -17.89 -3.24 -8.60
CA PRO A 199 -16.94 -4.35 -8.81
C PRO A 199 -15.53 -3.84 -9.20
N ASP A 200 -15.47 -2.62 -9.75
CA ASP A 200 -14.24 -2.01 -10.24
C ASP A 200 -14.36 -0.49 -10.10
N LEU A 201 -13.24 0.20 -9.87
CA LEU A 201 -13.17 1.64 -9.73
C LEU A 201 -12.92 2.37 -11.06
N ARG A 202 -13.03 1.69 -12.20
CA ARG A 202 -12.99 2.34 -13.49
C ARG A 202 -14.18 3.31 -13.67
N HIS A 203 -13.90 4.42 -14.32
CA HIS A 203 -14.84 5.52 -14.46
C HIS A 203 -16.18 5.11 -15.11
N ASP A 204 -16.14 4.28 -16.15
CA ASP A 204 -17.32 3.77 -16.85
C ASP A 204 -18.20 2.88 -15.95
N VAL A 205 -17.59 2.01 -15.14
CA VAL A 205 -18.30 1.13 -14.20
C VAL A 205 -18.95 1.95 -13.07
N ILE A 206 -18.23 2.93 -12.54
CA ILE A 206 -18.75 3.83 -11.50
C ILE A 206 -19.97 4.61 -12.03
N LEU A 207 -19.83 5.25 -13.19
CA LEU A 207 -20.93 6.04 -13.80
C LEU A 207 -22.16 5.19 -14.05
N GLU A 208 -21.99 3.97 -14.58
CA GLU A 208 -23.12 3.06 -14.80
C GLU A 208 -23.87 2.71 -13.51
N ARG A 209 -23.14 2.50 -12.42
CA ARG A 209 -23.75 2.16 -11.13
C ARG A 209 -24.40 3.34 -10.46
N VAL A 210 -23.73 4.49 -10.45
CA VAL A 210 -24.26 5.73 -9.84
C VAL A 210 -25.51 6.20 -10.58
N SER A 211 -25.58 6.08 -11.91
CA SER A 211 -26.76 6.48 -12.69
C SER A 211 -28.01 5.62 -12.46
N LYS A 212 -27.85 4.42 -11.87
CA LYS A 212 -28.94 3.49 -11.53
C LYS A 212 -29.33 3.53 -10.06
N PHE A 213 -28.59 4.25 -9.23
CA PHE A 213 -28.79 4.36 -7.78
C PHE A 213 -29.72 5.53 -7.43
#